data_b7bf09ec6fb98f1d3ffa8bc6eea3fcd9
#
_entry.id   b7bf09ec6fb98f1d3ffa8bc6eea3fcd9
#
_cell.length_a   1.000
_cell.length_b   1.000
_cell.length_c   1.000
_cell.angle_alpha   90.00
_cell.angle_beta   90.00
_cell.angle_gamma   90.00
#
_symmetry.space_group_name_H-M   'P 1'
#
loop_
_entity.id
_entity.type
_entity.pdbx_description
1 polymer ?
#
loop_
_entity_poly.entity_id
_entity_poly.type
_entity_poly.pdbx_seq_one_letter_code
_entity_poly.pdbx_strand_id
1 'polypeptide(L)' 'TKTLQNKMFKNQMRTIVKKYNAALASGNKEEATTAYKAAVKKIDQAVAKGILHKNNAAHKKSEFTLALNKLA' A
#
# COMPACT_ATOMS: atom_id res chain seq x y z
N THR A 1 14.87 9.91 13.10
CA THR A 1 14.28 9.15 14.19
C THR A 1 12.98 8.46 13.78
N LYS A 2 12.42 7.68 14.68
CA LYS A 2 11.21 6.89 14.39
C LYS A 2 10.02 7.77 13.99
N THR A 3 9.84 8.90 14.64
CA THR A 3 8.72 9.81 14.32
C THR A 3 8.82 10.33 12.90
N LEU A 4 10.01 10.76 12.49
CA LEU A 4 10.24 11.27 11.14
C LEU A 4 10.03 10.18 10.10
N GLN A 5 10.55 8.96 10.36
CA GLN A 5 10.36 7.82 9.47
C GLN A 5 8.89 7.45 9.31
N ASN A 6 8.14 7.48 10.41
CA ASN A 6 6.69 7.21 10.36
C ASN A 6 5.96 8.24 9.51
N LYS A 7 6.32 9.51 9.64
CA LYS A 7 5.72 10.59 8.86
C LYS A 7 5.98 10.41 7.37
N MET A 8 7.23 10.11 7.01
CA MET A 8 7.60 9.85 5.61
C MET A 8 6.87 8.65 5.06
N PHE A 9 6.78 7.57 5.84
CA PHE A 9 6.06 6.38 5.43
C PHE A 9 4.58 6.67 5.18
N LYS A 10 3.94 7.40 6.09
CA LYS A 10 2.53 7.76 5.94
C LYS A 10 2.29 8.57 4.67
N ASN A 11 3.17 9.54 4.38
CA ASN A 11 3.04 10.36 3.18
C ASN A 11 3.21 9.53 1.92
N GLN A 12 4.18 8.63 1.89
CA GLN A 12 4.41 7.74 0.75
C GLN A 12 3.23 6.80 0.54
N MET A 13 2.71 6.22 1.61
CA MET A 13 1.55 5.32 1.53
C MET A 13 0.31 6.06 1.05
N ARG A 14 0.12 7.29 1.51
CA ARG A 14 -1.01 8.11 1.08
C ARG A 14 -0.99 8.32 -0.44
N THR A 15 0.19 8.63 -0.99
CA THR A 15 0.37 8.80 -2.43
C THR A 15 0.06 7.51 -3.18
N ILE A 16 0.59 6.39 -2.68
CA ILE A 16 0.39 5.08 -3.31
C ILE A 16 -1.09 4.69 -3.26
N VAL A 17 -1.75 4.87 -2.12
CA VAL A 17 -3.18 4.57 -1.97
C VAL A 17 -4.00 5.42 -2.93
N LYS A 18 -3.66 6.70 -3.07
CA LYS A 18 -4.36 7.60 -3.98
C LYS A 18 -4.25 7.13 -5.43
N LYS A 19 -3.04 6.75 -5.86
CA LYS A 19 -2.82 6.19 -7.19
C LYS A 19 -3.58 4.88 -7.39
N TYR A 20 -3.55 4.03 -6.38
CA TYR A 20 -4.25 2.75 -6.42
C TYR A 20 -5.75 2.95 -6.56
N ASN A 21 -6.33 3.84 -5.75
CA ASN A 21 -7.75 4.15 -5.83
C ASN A 21 -8.14 4.74 -7.18
N ALA A 22 -7.30 5.61 -7.74
CA ALA A 22 -7.54 6.17 -9.06
C ALA A 22 -7.55 5.09 -10.14
N ALA A 23 -6.61 4.14 -10.06
CA ALA A 23 -6.56 3.01 -10.98
C ALA A 23 -7.80 2.12 -10.84
N LEU A 24 -8.25 1.88 -9.61
CA LEU A 24 -9.48 1.12 -9.36
C LEU A 24 -10.70 1.81 -9.93
N ALA A 25 -10.78 3.13 -9.77
CA ALA A 25 -11.91 3.92 -10.25
C ALA A 25 -11.97 3.94 -11.78
N SER A 26 -10.79 3.96 -12.44
CA SER A 26 -10.73 3.93 -13.90
C SER A 26 -10.95 2.54 -14.48
N GLY A 27 -10.94 1.51 -13.62
CA GLY A 27 -11.11 0.13 -14.06
C GLY A 27 -9.87 -0.46 -14.73
N ASN A 28 -8.73 0.19 -14.63
CA ASN A 28 -7.49 -0.28 -15.25
C ASN A 28 -6.79 -1.28 -14.32
N LYS A 29 -7.03 -2.56 -14.55
CA LYS A 29 -6.48 -3.64 -13.75
C LYS A 29 -4.94 -3.65 -13.78
N GLU A 30 -4.36 -3.33 -14.92
CA GLU A 30 -2.90 -3.32 -15.08
C GLU A 30 -2.25 -2.27 -14.19
N GLU A 31 -2.77 -1.04 -14.20
CA GLU A 31 -2.29 0.02 -13.33
C GLU A 31 -2.54 -0.32 -11.86
N ALA A 32 -3.71 -0.87 -11.55
CA ALA A 32 -4.04 -1.27 -10.18
C ALA A 32 -3.06 -2.34 -9.69
N THR A 33 -2.71 -3.32 -10.53
CA THR A 33 -1.74 -4.35 -10.17
C THR A 33 -0.37 -3.75 -9.91
N THR A 34 0.07 -2.82 -10.75
CA THR A 34 1.35 -2.13 -10.56
C THR A 34 1.37 -1.35 -9.24
N ALA A 35 0.31 -0.61 -8.96
CA ALA A 35 0.19 0.14 -7.71
C ALA A 35 0.13 -0.80 -6.51
N TYR A 36 -0.56 -1.93 -6.65
CA TYR A 36 -0.64 -2.96 -5.62
C TYR A 36 0.76 -3.48 -5.24
N LYS A 37 1.55 -3.83 -6.26
CA LYS A 37 2.91 -4.32 -6.02
C LYS A 37 3.76 -3.28 -5.30
N ALA A 38 3.66 -2.02 -5.71
CA ALA A 38 4.38 -0.93 -5.07
C ALA A 38 3.94 -0.76 -3.61
N ALA A 39 2.65 -0.86 -3.34
CA ALA A 39 2.11 -0.76 -1.98
C ALA A 39 2.64 -1.88 -1.09
N VAL A 40 2.58 -3.13 -1.58
CA VAL A 40 3.07 -4.29 -0.84
C VAL A 40 4.56 -4.14 -0.53
N LYS A 41 5.34 -3.69 -1.51
CA LYS A 41 6.78 -3.48 -1.32
C LYS A 41 7.04 -2.46 -0.21
N LYS A 42 6.31 -1.34 -0.22
CA LYS A 42 6.46 -0.31 0.82
C LYS A 42 6.07 -0.84 2.19
N ILE A 43 5.00 -1.61 2.27
CA ILE A 43 4.55 -2.20 3.52
C ILE A 43 5.62 -3.15 4.08
N ASP A 44 6.19 -3.99 3.23
CA ASP A 44 7.27 -4.90 3.64
C ASP A 44 8.50 -4.15 4.13
N GLN A 45 8.88 -3.08 3.45
CA GLN A 45 10.00 -2.24 3.87
C GLN A 45 9.73 -1.61 5.23
N ALA A 46 8.51 -1.16 5.47
CA ALA A 46 8.12 -0.55 6.74
C ALA A 46 8.24 -1.56 7.88
N VAL A 47 7.84 -2.80 7.64
CA VAL A 47 7.98 -3.87 8.65
C VAL A 47 9.46 -4.13 8.94
N ALA A 48 10.28 -4.21 7.90
CA ALA A 48 11.72 -4.45 8.04
C ALA A 48 12.41 -3.33 8.84
N LYS A 49 11.94 -2.10 8.67
CA LYS A 49 12.51 -0.94 9.38
C LYS A 49 11.91 -0.73 10.77
N GLY A 50 10.93 -1.54 11.15
CA GLY A 50 10.27 -1.41 12.45
C GLY A 50 9.27 -0.27 12.54
N ILE A 51 8.88 0.31 11.39
CA ILE A 51 7.90 1.40 11.35
C ILE A 51 6.49 0.84 11.53
N LEU A 52 6.23 -0.32 10.97
CA LEU A 52 4.91 -0.93 10.95
C LEU A 52 4.97 -2.32 11.58
N HIS A 53 3.96 -2.63 12.42
CA HIS A 53 3.87 -3.95 13.03
C HIS A 53 3.43 -4.99 11.99
N LYS A 54 3.93 -6.21 12.16
CA LYS A 54 3.64 -7.33 11.27
C LYS A 54 2.13 -7.54 11.04
N ASN A 55 1.35 -7.48 12.11
CA ASN A 55 -0.10 -7.68 12.01
C ASN A 55 -0.78 -6.57 11.21
N ASN A 56 -0.37 -5.33 11.42
CA ASN A 56 -0.90 -4.20 10.67
C ASN A 56 -0.52 -4.31 9.18
N ALA A 57 0.68 -4.78 8.91
CA ALA A 57 1.13 -4.99 7.54
C ALA A 57 0.27 -6.02 6.83
N ALA A 58 0.00 -7.14 7.49
CA ALA A 58 -0.85 -8.19 6.94
C ALA A 58 -2.26 -7.66 6.64
N HIS A 59 -2.81 -6.87 7.55
CA HIS A 59 -4.14 -6.27 7.37
C HIS A 59 -4.17 -5.35 6.15
N LYS A 60 -3.18 -4.48 6.01
CA LYS A 60 -3.11 -3.56 4.86
C LYS A 60 -2.96 -4.32 3.55
N LYS A 61 -2.12 -5.34 3.51
CA LYS A 61 -1.97 -6.18 2.32
C LYS A 61 -3.28 -6.84 1.95
N SER A 62 -4.01 -7.33 2.94
CA SER A 62 -5.32 -7.97 2.73
C SER A 62 -6.31 -6.98 2.12
N GLU A 63 -6.37 -5.76 2.63
CA GLU A 63 -7.26 -4.73 2.10
C GLU A 63 -6.96 -4.44 0.63
N PHE A 64 -5.68 -4.29 0.28
CA PHE A 64 -5.28 -4.06 -1.11
C PHE A 64 -5.64 -5.24 -2.01
N THR A 65 -5.43 -6.45 -1.52
CA THR A 65 -5.76 -7.67 -2.27
C THR A 65 -7.26 -7.75 -2.55
N LEU A 66 -8.09 -7.48 -1.54
CA LEU A 66 -9.54 -7.50 -1.69
C LEU A 66 -10.01 -6.46 -2.71
N ALA A 67 -9.45 -5.26 -2.65
CA ALA A 67 -9.81 -4.20 -3.60
C ALA A 67 -9.42 -4.58 -5.02
N LEU A 68 -8.26 -5.20 -5.21
CA LEU A 68 -7.81 -5.64 -6.53
C LEU A 68 -8.71 -6.76 -7.07
N ASN A 69 -9.15 -7.69 -6.22
CA ASN A 69 -10.03 -8.77 -6.61
C ASN A 69 -11.38 -8.27 -7.09
N LYS A 70 -11.85 -7.13 -6.59
CA LYS A 70 -13.11 -6.53 -7.03
C LYS A 70 -13.06 -6.06 -8.48
N LEU A 71 -11.86 -5.76 -8.99
CA LEU A 71 -11.68 -5.36 -10.38
C LEU A 71 -11.72 -6.55 -11.35
N ALA A 72 -11.36 -7.71 -10.85
CA ALA A 72 -11.37 -8.93 -11.67
C ALA A 72 -12.79 -9.49 -11.81
#